data_e7affd9e41a33167c50719c0b4f66235
#
_entry.id   e7affd9e41a33167c50719c0b4f66235
#
_cell.length_a   1.000
_cell.length_b   1.000
_cell.length_c   1.000
_cell.angle_alpha   90.00
_cell.angle_beta   90.00
_cell.angle_gamma   90.00
#
_symmetry.space_group_name_H-M   'P 1'
#
loop_
_entity.id
_entity.type
_entity.pdbx_description
1 polymer ?
#
loop_
_entity_poly.entity_id
_entity_poly.type
_entity_poly.pdbx_seq_one_letter_code
_entity_poly.pdbx_strand_id
1 'polypeptide(L)'
;DNSRNGTTGADFGNGANDINSEDVESVTVLKGASATALYGSRASNGVVMITTKKAGVEKLSVTYDGSFTASQVLRVMRTQDIFGQGWGSWDRAENGSWGPRLDGTIHEWGSDKLETPMTKPFSYVKHNLRDFYQTGLEQNHTVSLRYGTEAVGIVATYGNLNSTGIMPNDADTYARNTFSLRGYAKVNKFNFDMSMNFVRKDIRRAESMYMELLQHAVDVDMSSMSDYN
;
A
#
# COMPACT_ATOMS: atom_id res chain seq x y z
N ASP A 1 -13.18 -6.50 4.87
CA ASP A 1 -13.69 -5.35 5.61
C ASP A 1 -12.85 -5.17 6.85
N ASN A 2 -12.04 -4.12 6.83
CA ASN A 2 -11.29 -3.70 8.00
C ASN A 2 -12.27 -3.24 9.06
N SER A 3 -12.62 -4.12 9.97
CA SER A 3 -13.36 -3.71 11.15
C SER A 3 -12.52 -2.63 11.85
N ARG A 4 -12.92 -1.42 11.66
CA ARG A 4 -12.48 -0.27 12.44
C ARG A 4 -13.00 -0.45 13.87
N ASN A 5 -12.49 -1.44 14.54
CA ASN A 5 -12.70 -1.53 15.97
C ASN A 5 -11.67 -0.61 16.61
N GLY A 6 -12.22 0.50 17.04
CA GLY A 6 -11.59 1.67 17.57
C GLY A 6 -10.44 1.42 18.51
N THR A 7 -9.76 2.46 18.79
CA THR A 7 -8.76 2.72 19.80
C THR A 7 -7.34 2.23 19.57
N THR A 8 -7.06 1.29 18.68
CA THR A 8 -5.66 0.90 18.42
C THR A 8 -5.23 0.90 16.97
N GLY A 9 -6.11 1.24 16.03
CA GLY A 9 -5.76 1.44 14.61
C GLY A 9 -5.03 0.27 13.91
N ALA A 10 -4.94 -0.90 14.54
CA ALA A 10 -4.27 -2.05 13.96
C ALA A 10 -5.13 -2.61 12.82
N ASP A 11 -4.68 -2.38 11.59
CA ASP A 11 -5.24 -3.02 10.41
C ASP A 11 -4.56 -4.39 10.24
N PHE A 12 -5.29 -5.44 10.47
CA PHE A 12 -4.80 -6.82 10.29
C PHE A 12 -4.75 -7.24 8.82
N GLY A 13 -5.06 -6.34 7.90
CA GLY A 13 -5.12 -6.61 6.47
C GLY A 13 -6.36 -7.41 6.06
N ASN A 14 -6.42 -7.74 4.76
CA ASN A 14 -7.48 -8.54 4.20
C ASN A 14 -6.94 -9.94 3.86
N GLY A 15 -7.53 -10.99 4.41
CA GLY A 15 -7.14 -12.39 4.12
C GLY A 15 -7.23 -12.78 2.64
N ALA A 16 -8.06 -12.09 1.85
CA ALA A 16 -8.10 -12.30 0.40
C ALA A 16 -6.77 -11.90 -0.29
N ASN A 17 -6.04 -10.97 0.29
CA ASN A 17 -4.71 -10.57 -0.20
C ASN A 17 -3.62 -11.62 0.08
N ASP A 18 -3.92 -12.67 0.83
CA ASP A 18 -2.97 -13.75 1.11
C ASP A 18 -2.93 -14.77 -0.03
N ILE A 19 -3.94 -14.74 -0.90
CA ILE A 19 -3.99 -15.60 -2.09
C ILE A 19 -3.25 -14.89 -3.22
N ASN A 20 -2.33 -15.63 -3.85
CA ASN A 20 -1.67 -15.10 -5.04
C ASN A 20 -2.69 -15.09 -6.21
N SER A 21 -2.89 -13.92 -6.82
CA SER A 21 -3.81 -13.73 -7.95
C SER A 21 -3.50 -14.67 -9.12
N GLU A 22 -2.22 -14.96 -9.33
CA GLU A 22 -1.77 -15.85 -10.42
C GLU A 22 -2.16 -17.32 -10.20
N ASP A 23 -2.47 -17.70 -8.98
CA ASP A 23 -3.00 -19.03 -8.66
C ASP A 23 -4.52 -19.15 -8.86
N VAL A 24 -5.21 -18.05 -9.08
CA VAL A 24 -6.67 -18.02 -9.19
C VAL A 24 -7.09 -18.45 -10.60
N GLU A 25 -7.97 -19.44 -10.67
CA GLU A 25 -8.65 -19.86 -11.91
C GLU A 25 -9.97 -19.10 -12.08
N SER A 26 -10.77 -19.02 -11.01
CA SER A 26 -12.04 -18.31 -11.03
C SER A 26 -12.42 -17.77 -9.66
N VAL A 27 -13.21 -16.69 -9.67
CA VAL A 27 -13.81 -16.10 -8.48
C VAL A 27 -15.32 -16.08 -8.67
N THR A 28 -16.05 -16.71 -7.74
CA THR A 28 -17.51 -16.72 -7.73
C THR A 28 -18.03 -16.03 -6.49
N VAL A 29 -18.91 -15.07 -6.65
CA VAL A 29 -19.54 -14.34 -5.54
C VAL A 29 -20.96 -14.85 -5.36
N LEU A 30 -21.22 -15.51 -4.22
CA LEU A 30 -22.55 -15.93 -3.82
C LEU A 30 -23.15 -14.86 -2.90
N LYS A 31 -24.38 -14.43 -3.21
CA LYS A 31 -25.09 -13.39 -2.44
C LYS A 31 -26.41 -13.95 -1.87
N GLY A 32 -26.81 -13.42 -0.72
CA GLY A 32 -28.11 -13.71 -0.12
C GLY A 32 -28.34 -15.18 0.25
N ALA A 33 -29.57 -15.69 0.02
CA ALA A 33 -30.01 -16.97 0.48
C ALA A 33 -29.19 -18.17 -0.06
N SER A 34 -28.62 -18.05 -1.26
CA SER A 34 -27.78 -19.12 -1.84
C SER A 34 -26.49 -19.31 -1.07
N ALA A 35 -25.90 -18.23 -0.55
CA ALA A 35 -24.70 -18.27 0.27
C ALA A 35 -24.99 -18.93 1.63
N THR A 36 -26.08 -18.52 2.28
CA THR A 36 -26.46 -19.05 3.60
C THR A 36 -26.92 -20.53 3.53
N ALA A 37 -27.56 -20.95 2.44
CA ALA A 37 -27.94 -22.32 2.23
C ALA A 37 -26.74 -23.29 2.14
N LEU A 38 -25.63 -22.84 1.55
CA LEU A 38 -24.43 -23.66 1.37
C LEU A 38 -23.46 -23.57 2.55
N TYR A 39 -23.34 -22.40 3.18
CA TYR A 39 -22.27 -22.10 4.15
C TYR A 39 -22.78 -21.66 5.53
N GLY A 40 -24.11 -21.72 5.73
CA GLY A 40 -24.74 -21.38 7.01
C GLY A 40 -24.77 -19.90 7.32
N SER A 41 -25.04 -19.56 8.59
CA SER A 41 -25.23 -18.18 9.07
C SER A 41 -24.00 -17.28 8.89
N ARG A 42 -22.80 -17.84 8.82
CA ARG A 42 -21.57 -17.07 8.55
C ARG A 42 -21.55 -16.42 7.18
N ALA A 43 -22.36 -16.92 6.26
CA ALA A 43 -22.48 -16.44 4.89
C ALA A 43 -23.61 -15.41 4.70
N SER A 44 -24.18 -14.85 5.78
CA SER A 44 -25.27 -13.87 5.70
C SER A 44 -24.94 -12.62 4.86
N ASN A 45 -23.68 -12.22 4.84
CA ASN A 45 -23.19 -11.11 4.04
C ASN A 45 -22.64 -11.52 2.66
N GLY A 46 -22.84 -12.79 2.28
CA GLY A 46 -22.31 -13.37 1.05
C GLY A 46 -21.02 -14.17 1.24
N VAL A 47 -20.62 -14.87 0.18
CA VAL A 47 -19.40 -15.69 0.13
C VAL A 47 -18.66 -15.40 -1.17
N VAL A 48 -17.36 -15.23 -1.08
CA VAL A 48 -16.45 -15.19 -2.21
C VAL A 48 -15.76 -16.55 -2.29
N MET A 49 -16.08 -17.32 -3.34
CA MET A 49 -15.43 -18.60 -3.63
C MET A 49 -14.28 -18.37 -4.59
N ILE A 50 -13.10 -18.80 -4.19
CA ILE A 50 -11.90 -18.71 -5.03
C ILE A 50 -11.52 -20.13 -5.43
N THR A 51 -11.60 -20.41 -6.73
CA THR A 51 -11.12 -21.66 -7.32
C THR A 51 -9.71 -21.42 -7.83
N THR A 52 -8.80 -22.27 -7.46
CA THR A 52 -7.40 -22.15 -7.85
C THR A 52 -7.07 -23.08 -9.01
N LYS A 53 -6.13 -22.66 -9.86
CA LYS A 53 -5.67 -23.40 -11.04
C LYS A 53 -5.20 -24.81 -10.65
N LYS A 54 -5.61 -25.79 -11.45
CA LYS A 54 -5.19 -27.18 -11.31
C LYS A 54 -3.94 -27.47 -12.14
N ALA A 55 -3.25 -28.56 -11.82
CA ALA A 55 -2.17 -29.05 -12.67
C ALA A 55 -2.72 -29.43 -14.06
N GLY A 56 -2.01 -28.99 -15.10
CA GLY A 56 -2.34 -29.43 -16.46
C GLY A 56 -1.99 -30.90 -16.67
N VAL A 57 -2.65 -31.56 -17.65
CA VAL A 57 -2.42 -32.95 -17.96
C VAL A 57 -1.20 -33.10 -18.87
N GLU A 58 -0.27 -33.98 -18.52
CA GLU A 58 0.87 -34.52 -19.30
C GLU A 58 1.99 -33.58 -19.73
N LYS A 59 2.05 -32.32 -19.24
CA LYS A 59 3.17 -31.42 -19.53
C LYS A 59 3.68 -30.73 -18.29
N LEU A 60 4.99 -30.69 -18.15
CA LEU A 60 5.64 -29.77 -17.23
C LEU A 60 5.49 -28.35 -17.79
N SER A 61 4.89 -27.47 -17.01
CA SER A 61 4.76 -26.05 -17.35
C SER A 61 5.42 -25.22 -16.26
N VAL A 62 6.27 -24.30 -16.68
CA VAL A 62 6.84 -23.26 -15.82
C VAL A 62 6.38 -21.94 -16.35
N THR A 63 5.74 -21.15 -15.51
CA THR A 63 5.24 -19.81 -15.87
C THR A 63 5.92 -18.80 -14.96
N TYR A 64 6.35 -17.70 -15.53
CA TYR A 64 6.81 -16.52 -14.82
C TYR A 64 5.93 -15.33 -15.17
N ASP A 65 5.42 -14.66 -14.16
CA ASP A 65 4.66 -13.43 -14.28
C ASP A 65 5.35 -12.33 -13.47
N GLY A 66 5.58 -11.20 -14.12
CA GLY A 66 6.22 -10.04 -13.50
C GLY A 66 5.48 -8.76 -13.83
N SER A 67 5.30 -7.90 -12.83
CA SER A 67 4.75 -6.57 -13.02
C SER A 67 5.53 -5.52 -12.25
N PHE A 68 5.57 -4.33 -12.83
CA PHE A 68 6.17 -3.14 -12.23
C PHE A 68 5.16 -2.00 -12.30
N THR A 69 4.92 -1.36 -11.17
CA THR A 69 3.97 -0.24 -11.07
C THR A 69 4.65 0.95 -10.41
N ALA A 70 4.48 2.13 -10.97
CA ALA A 70 4.87 3.39 -10.37
C ALA A 70 3.62 4.20 -10.00
N SER A 71 3.57 4.70 -8.78
CA SER A 71 2.44 5.46 -8.25
C SER A 71 2.88 6.85 -7.83
N GLN A 72 2.10 7.87 -8.16
CA GLN A 72 2.34 9.24 -7.77
C GLN A 72 1.08 9.89 -7.22
N VAL A 73 1.24 10.93 -6.42
CA VAL A 73 0.13 11.74 -5.96
C VAL A 73 -0.59 12.36 -7.15
N LEU A 74 -1.86 12.02 -7.31
CA LEU A 74 -2.68 12.50 -8.42
C LEU A 74 -3.08 13.96 -8.24
N ARG A 75 -3.56 14.30 -7.06
CA ARG A 75 -4.06 15.64 -6.72
C ARG A 75 -3.71 16.01 -5.29
N VAL A 76 -3.32 17.25 -5.12
CA VAL A 76 -3.19 17.92 -3.82
C VAL A 76 -4.08 19.15 -3.82
N MET A 77 -4.47 19.64 -2.64
CA MET A 77 -5.23 20.88 -2.55
C MET A 77 -4.40 22.07 -3.06
N ARG A 78 -5.08 23.01 -3.67
CA ARG A 78 -4.46 24.30 -4.05
C ARG A 78 -4.39 25.17 -2.80
N THR A 79 -3.21 25.61 -2.47
CA THR A 79 -2.96 26.59 -1.42
C THR A 79 -2.98 27.98 -2.02
N GLN A 80 -3.26 29.00 -1.18
CA GLN A 80 -3.09 30.39 -1.55
C GLN A 80 -1.60 30.75 -1.69
N ASP A 81 -1.28 31.79 -2.44
CA ASP A 81 0.09 32.20 -2.79
C ASP A 81 0.34 33.72 -2.50
N ILE A 82 -0.47 34.32 -1.64
CA ILE A 82 -0.45 35.74 -1.36
C ILE A 82 0.16 36.06 0.01
N PHE A 83 -0.21 35.29 1.02
CA PHE A 83 0.20 35.49 2.40
C PHE A 83 1.13 34.36 2.86
N GLY A 84 2.11 34.68 3.66
CA GLY A 84 3.07 33.71 4.17
C GLY A 84 2.82 33.36 5.62
N GLN A 85 3.86 32.80 6.24
CA GLN A 85 3.87 32.27 7.60
C GLN A 85 3.38 33.29 8.62
N GLY A 86 2.51 32.85 9.53
CA GLY A 86 1.95 33.64 10.63
C GLY A 86 0.45 33.74 10.62
N TRP A 87 -0.09 34.51 11.58
CA TRP A 87 -1.50 34.85 11.75
C TRP A 87 -1.64 36.37 11.99
N GLY A 88 -1.90 37.13 10.94
CA GLY A 88 -1.95 38.59 10.98
C GLY A 88 -0.59 39.29 10.98
N SER A 89 0.37 38.79 11.76
CA SER A 89 1.77 39.17 11.74
C SER A 89 2.65 37.97 11.39
N TRP A 90 3.86 38.23 10.95
CA TRP A 90 4.86 37.17 10.76
C TRP A 90 5.28 36.57 12.10
N ASP A 91 5.29 35.25 12.17
CA ASP A 91 5.81 34.49 13.30
C ASP A 91 6.47 33.22 12.78
N ARG A 92 7.75 33.04 13.08
CA ARG A 92 8.55 31.89 12.60
C ARG A 92 8.16 30.56 13.22
N ALA A 93 7.46 30.57 14.36
CA ALA A 93 7.01 29.37 15.06
C ALA A 93 5.61 28.89 14.60
N GLU A 94 4.89 29.73 13.89
CA GLU A 94 3.54 29.42 13.43
C GLU A 94 3.53 28.56 12.18
N ASN A 95 2.54 27.67 12.10
CA ASN A 95 2.32 26.82 10.95
C ASN A 95 1.28 27.36 9.96
N GLY A 96 0.64 28.52 10.26
CA GLY A 96 -0.38 29.12 9.42
C GLY A 96 0.20 29.93 8.26
N SER A 97 -0.62 30.16 7.24
CA SER A 97 -0.32 30.99 6.06
C SER A 97 -1.21 32.23 5.97
N TRP A 98 -1.49 32.86 7.10
CA TRP A 98 -2.30 34.07 7.21
C TRP A 98 -1.53 35.23 7.87
N GLY A 99 -0.21 35.20 7.71
CA GLY A 99 0.72 36.27 8.11
C GLY A 99 0.74 37.43 7.11
N PRO A 100 1.82 38.20 7.06
CA PRO A 100 2.00 39.28 6.10
C PRO A 100 1.97 38.81 4.65
N ARG A 101 1.75 39.74 3.74
CA ARG A 101 1.86 39.50 2.31
C ARG A 101 3.29 39.13 1.95
N LEU A 102 3.44 38.09 1.11
CA LEU A 102 4.72 37.65 0.59
C LEU A 102 5.38 38.78 -0.22
N ASP A 103 6.59 39.17 0.15
CA ASP A 103 7.32 40.30 -0.42
C ASP A 103 8.73 39.94 -0.94
N GLY A 104 9.12 38.65 -0.75
CA GLY A 104 10.41 38.13 -1.18
C GLY A 104 11.59 38.54 -0.31
N THR A 105 11.39 39.26 0.79
CA THR A 105 12.45 39.60 1.73
C THR A 105 12.99 38.37 2.44
N ILE A 106 14.21 38.45 2.99
CA ILE A 106 14.80 37.34 3.72
C ILE A 106 14.29 37.36 5.15
N HIS A 107 13.66 36.26 5.56
CA HIS A 107 13.21 36.06 6.93
C HIS A 107 13.95 34.89 7.59
N GLU A 108 14.09 34.95 8.90
CA GLU A 108 14.51 33.82 9.70
C GLU A 108 13.41 32.78 9.75
N TRP A 109 13.78 31.53 9.86
CA TRP A 109 12.80 30.44 10.05
C TRP A 109 13.41 29.28 10.85
N GLY A 110 12.59 28.28 11.16
CA GLY A 110 12.99 27.12 11.93
C GLY A 110 12.84 27.33 13.44
N SER A 111 13.30 26.35 14.20
CA SER A 111 13.15 26.33 15.65
C SER A 111 13.93 27.50 16.29
N ASP A 112 13.33 28.11 17.29
CA ASP A 112 13.99 29.11 18.17
C ASP A 112 15.11 28.52 19.04
N LYS A 113 15.19 27.18 19.10
CA LYS A 113 16.28 26.45 19.79
C LYS A 113 17.54 26.29 18.96
N LEU A 114 17.52 26.66 17.69
CA LEU A 114 18.72 26.64 16.85
C LEU A 114 19.66 27.77 17.26
N GLU A 115 20.94 27.46 17.50
CA GLU A 115 21.98 28.46 17.82
C GLU A 115 22.15 29.48 16.69
N THR A 116 21.98 29.05 15.45
CA THR A 116 21.98 29.90 14.27
C THR A 116 20.67 29.74 13.53
N PRO A 117 19.85 30.79 13.45
CA PRO A 117 18.61 30.74 12.67
C PRO A 117 18.87 30.42 11.20
N MET A 118 18.08 29.62 10.60
CA MET A 118 18.04 29.43 9.16
C MET A 118 17.34 30.64 8.53
N THR A 119 17.68 30.97 7.29
CA THR A 119 17.04 32.05 6.55
C THR A 119 16.46 31.55 5.24
N LYS A 120 15.33 32.14 4.85
CA LYS A 120 14.64 31.83 3.60
C LYS A 120 14.03 33.08 2.97
N PRO A 121 13.79 33.13 1.65
CA PRO A 121 12.94 34.12 1.05
C PRO A 121 11.50 34.00 1.57
N PHE A 122 10.86 35.11 1.88
CA PHE A 122 9.43 35.15 2.22
C PHE A 122 8.62 35.16 0.93
N SER A 123 8.60 34.04 0.26
CA SER A 123 8.00 33.82 -1.05
C SER A 123 7.31 32.47 -1.14
N TYR A 124 6.29 32.37 -1.98
CA TYR A 124 5.57 31.14 -2.20
C TYR A 124 6.45 30.02 -2.75
N VAL A 125 6.43 28.86 -2.10
CA VAL A 125 7.10 27.64 -2.58
C VAL A 125 6.14 26.89 -3.51
N LYS A 126 6.48 26.88 -4.79
CA LYS A 126 5.66 26.27 -5.82
C LYS A 126 5.68 24.75 -5.70
N HIS A 127 4.49 24.12 -5.88
CA HIS A 127 4.31 22.67 -5.81
C HIS A 127 4.62 22.02 -4.47
N ASN A 128 4.77 22.79 -3.42
CA ASN A 128 5.23 22.41 -2.10
C ASN A 128 4.57 21.12 -1.54
N LEU A 129 3.20 21.06 -1.56
CA LEU A 129 2.46 19.87 -1.13
C LEU A 129 2.73 18.63 -1.99
N ARG A 130 3.02 18.81 -3.27
CA ARG A 130 3.26 17.71 -4.19
C ARG A 130 4.68 17.18 -4.06
N ASP A 131 5.64 18.09 -3.93
CA ASP A 131 7.06 17.77 -3.90
C ASP A 131 7.48 17.11 -2.58
N PHE A 132 6.62 17.16 -1.55
CA PHE A 132 6.77 16.37 -0.34
C PHE A 132 6.71 14.85 -0.60
N TYR A 133 5.85 14.42 -1.52
CA TYR A 133 5.64 13.01 -1.79
C TYR A 133 6.65 12.47 -2.80
N GLN A 134 7.08 11.25 -2.59
CA GLN A 134 7.90 10.52 -3.56
C GLN A 134 7.06 9.71 -4.56
N THR A 135 7.72 9.15 -5.56
CA THR A 135 7.11 8.13 -6.43
C THR A 135 7.18 6.78 -5.73
N GLY A 136 6.02 6.21 -5.45
CA GLY A 136 5.91 4.83 -4.95
C GLY A 136 6.17 3.83 -6.07
N LEU A 137 6.90 2.76 -5.76
CA LEU A 137 7.25 1.69 -6.70
C LEU A 137 6.74 0.35 -6.17
N GLU A 138 6.15 -0.44 -7.04
CA GLU A 138 5.74 -1.80 -6.71
C GLU A 138 6.30 -2.79 -7.75
N GLN A 139 6.86 -3.88 -7.27
CA GLN A 139 7.36 -4.99 -8.07
C GLN A 139 6.68 -6.27 -7.59
N ASN A 140 6.10 -7.01 -8.51
CA ASN A 140 5.52 -8.30 -8.23
C ASN A 140 6.11 -9.34 -9.18
N HIS A 141 6.59 -10.45 -8.61
CA HIS A 141 7.20 -11.56 -9.33
C HIS A 141 6.56 -12.85 -8.88
N THR A 142 6.05 -13.64 -9.80
CA THR A 142 5.46 -14.95 -9.51
C THR A 142 6.05 -16.00 -10.43
N VAL A 143 6.47 -17.11 -9.85
CA VAL A 143 6.92 -18.31 -10.57
C VAL A 143 5.98 -19.45 -10.21
N SER A 144 5.39 -20.08 -11.20
CA SER A 144 4.53 -21.25 -11.04
C SER A 144 5.08 -22.44 -11.81
N LEU A 145 5.16 -23.57 -11.14
CA LEU A 145 5.51 -24.87 -11.72
C LEU A 145 4.28 -25.77 -11.64
N ARG A 146 3.90 -26.37 -12.76
CA ARG A 146 2.76 -27.27 -12.86
C ARG A 146 3.15 -28.52 -13.61
N TYR A 147 2.80 -29.65 -13.04
CA TYR A 147 2.93 -30.95 -13.68
C TYR A 147 1.78 -31.83 -13.25
N GLY A 148 1.21 -32.60 -14.18
CA GLY A 148 0.15 -33.52 -13.84
C GLY A 148 -0.08 -34.58 -14.89
N THR A 149 -0.61 -35.70 -14.45
CA THR A 149 -1.20 -36.79 -15.23
C THR A 149 -2.64 -36.99 -14.77
N GLU A 150 -3.37 -37.94 -15.34
CA GLU A 150 -4.70 -38.29 -14.83
C GLU A 150 -4.68 -38.84 -13.40
N ALA A 151 -3.54 -39.45 -12.99
CA ALA A 151 -3.39 -40.10 -11.71
C ALA A 151 -2.74 -39.21 -10.65
N VAL A 152 -1.85 -38.31 -11.04
CA VAL A 152 -1.11 -37.45 -10.10
C VAL A 152 -0.87 -36.07 -10.69
N GLY A 153 -0.93 -35.05 -9.85
CA GLY A 153 -0.60 -33.68 -10.26
C GLY A 153 -0.08 -32.85 -9.10
N ILE A 154 0.78 -31.90 -9.45
CA ILE A 154 1.38 -30.95 -8.52
C ILE A 154 1.39 -29.54 -9.14
N VAL A 155 1.10 -28.57 -8.32
CA VAL A 155 1.27 -27.14 -8.61
C VAL A 155 2.05 -26.52 -7.46
N ALA A 156 3.18 -25.91 -7.76
CA ALA A 156 3.95 -25.12 -6.80
C ALA A 156 4.10 -23.69 -7.32
N THR A 157 3.73 -22.71 -6.50
CA THR A 157 3.83 -21.31 -6.85
C THR A 157 4.58 -20.54 -5.78
N TYR A 158 5.51 -19.71 -6.20
CA TYR A 158 6.18 -18.74 -5.34
C TYR A 158 5.92 -17.34 -5.88
N GLY A 159 5.49 -16.44 -5.00
CA GLY A 159 5.26 -15.03 -5.31
C GLY A 159 6.03 -14.14 -4.35
N ASN A 160 6.65 -13.10 -4.90
CA ASN A 160 7.32 -12.04 -4.17
C ASN A 160 6.76 -10.69 -4.61
N LEU A 161 6.25 -9.92 -3.69
CA LEU A 161 5.79 -8.55 -3.92
C LEU A 161 6.52 -7.63 -2.97
N ASN A 162 7.14 -6.59 -3.54
CA ASN A 162 7.75 -5.50 -2.79
C ASN A 162 7.17 -4.17 -3.28
N SER A 163 6.76 -3.33 -2.35
CA SER A 163 6.21 -2.02 -2.65
C SER A 163 6.76 -0.98 -1.69
N THR A 164 7.17 0.14 -2.23
CA THR A 164 7.35 1.39 -1.49
C THR A 164 6.15 2.28 -1.77
N GLY A 165 5.65 2.97 -0.76
CA GLY A 165 4.55 3.91 -0.93
C GLY A 165 5.02 5.28 -1.41
N ILE A 166 4.14 6.25 -1.32
CA ILE A 166 4.39 7.62 -1.75
C ILE A 166 4.95 8.52 -0.64
N MET A 167 5.05 8.01 0.60
CA MET A 167 5.63 8.77 1.71
C MET A 167 7.15 8.83 1.56
N PRO A 168 7.78 9.97 1.86
CA PRO A 168 9.23 10.12 1.71
C PRO A 168 10.01 9.15 2.60
N ASN A 169 11.27 8.88 2.21
CA ASN A 169 12.21 8.02 2.91
C ASN A 169 11.70 6.59 3.16
N ASP A 170 10.88 6.06 2.24
CA ASP A 170 10.30 4.73 2.35
C ASP A 170 9.62 4.48 3.70
N ALA A 171 8.98 5.52 4.23
CA ALA A 171 8.29 5.45 5.52
C ALA A 171 7.10 4.47 5.47
N ASP A 172 6.54 4.22 4.30
CA ASP A 172 5.52 3.23 4.04
C ASP A 172 6.03 2.16 3.07
N THR A 173 6.22 0.94 3.57
CA THR A 173 6.69 -0.19 2.76
C THR A 173 5.84 -1.43 2.99
N TYR A 174 5.74 -2.24 1.96
CA TYR A 174 5.04 -3.52 2.01
C TYR A 174 5.86 -4.58 1.29
N ALA A 175 6.20 -5.65 1.98
CA ALA A 175 6.82 -6.83 1.37
C ALA A 175 5.99 -8.06 1.69
N ARG A 176 5.77 -8.91 0.67
CA ARG A 176 5.03 -10.16 0.83
C ARG A 176 5.72 -11.28 0.06
N ASN A 177 5.97 -12.38 0.75
CA ASN A 177 6.38 -13.62 0.14
C ASN A 177 5.26 -14.66 0.33
N THR A 178 4.85 -15.29 -0.75
CA THR A 178 3.85 -16.35 -0.75
C THR A 178 4.44 -17.61 -1.32
N PHE A 179 4.14 -18.75 -0.71
CA PHE A 179 4.43 -20.05 -1.26
C PHE A 179 3.18 -20.90 -1.19
N SER A 180 2.75 -21.45 -2.30
CA SER A 180 1.64 -22.40 -2.36
C SER A 180 2.08 -23.72 -3.00
N LEU A 181 1.62 -24.81 -2.42
CA LEU A 181 1.83 -26.15 -2.94
C LEU A 181 0.47 -26.87 -2.95
N ARG A 182 0.11 -27.41 -4.07
CA ARG A 182 -1.09 -28.24 -4.22
C ARG A 182 -0.74 -29.52 -4.95
N GLY A 183 -1.34 -30.60 -4.51
CA GLY A 183 -1.15 -31.88 -5.15
C GLY A 183 -2.42 -32.70 -5.09
N TYR A 184 -2.60 -33.55 -6.07
CA TYR A 184 -3.61 -34.61 -6.04
C TYR A 184 -3.00 -35.93 -6.46
N ALA A 185 -3.55 -37.01 -5.91
CA ALA A 185 -3.20 -38.37 -6.32
C ALA A 185 -4.46 -39.25 -6.30
N LYS A 186 -4.64 -40.05 -7.36
CA LYS A 186 -5.70 -41.05 -7.48
C LYS A 186 -5.07 -42.44 -7.48
N VAL A 187 -5.35 -43.20 -6.46
CA VAL A 187 -4.84 -44.56 -6.30
C VAL A 187 -6.00 -45.51 -6.12
N ASN A 188 -6.31 -46.28 -7.13
CA ASN A 188 -7.51 -47.16 -7.18
C ASN A 188 -8.80 -46.39 -6.93
N LYS A 189 -9.43 -46.62 -5.76
CA LYS A 189 -10.70 -46.00 -5.33
C LYS A 189 -10.45 -44.76 -4.43
N PHE A 190 -9.20 -44.46 -4.10
CA PHE A 190 -8.84 -43.36 -3.21
C PHE A 190 -8.41 -42.15 -3.99
N ASN A 191 -8.93 -40.98 -3.60
CA ASN A 191 -8.46 -39.67 -4.08
C ASN A 191 -7.84 -38.92 -2.91
N PHE A 192 -6.66 -38.43 -3.12
CA PHE A 192 -5.92 -37.60 -2.16
C PHE A 192 -5.75 -36.20 -2.74
N ASP A 193 -6.14 -35.20 -1.97
CA ASP A 193 -5.91 -33.81 -2.30
C ASP A 193 -5.14 -33.14 -1.16
N MET A 194 -4.08 -32.43 -1.48
CA MET A 194 -3.26 -31.70 -0.53
C MET A 194 -3.13 -30.25 -0.97
N SER A 195 -3.25 -29.35 -0.03
CA SER A 195 -2.91 -27.93 -0.25
C SER A 195 -2.16 -27.36 0.95
N MET A 196 -1.13 -26.58 0.67
CA MET A 196 -0.34 -25.84 1.65
C MET A 196 -0.13 -24.43 1.14
N ASN A 197 -0.38 -23.45 2.00
CA ASN A 197 -0.09 -22.06 1.72
C ASN A 197 0.74 -21.48 2.87
N PHE A 198 1.80 -20.78 2.52
CA PHE A 198 2.62 -20.02 3.45
C PHE A 198 2.72 -18.58 2.98
N VAL A 199 2.48 -17.64 3.88
CA VAL A 199 2.54 -16.22 3.60
C VAL A 199 3.35 -15.54 4.69
N ARG A 200 4.35 -14.76 4.27
CA ARG A 200 5.08 -13.84 5.14
C ARG A 200 4.89 -12.43 4.63
N LYS A 201 4.52 -11.53 5.53
CA LYS A 201 4.35 -10.11 5.27
C LYS A 201 5.23 -9.30 6.21
N ASP A 202 5.88 -8.30 5.66
CA ASP A 202 6.58 -7.26 6.40
C ASP A 202 5.97 -5.92 5.98
N ILE A 203 5.41 -5.20 6.93
CA ILE A 203 4.63 -3.97 6.67
C ILE A 203 5.17 -2.85 7.55
N ARG A 204 5.60 -1.76 6.92
CA ARG A 204 5.86 -0.49 7.58
C ARG A 204 4.79 0.50 7.13
N ARG A 205 4.20 1.21 8.06
CA ARG A 205 3.17 2.20 7.77
C ARG A 205 3.61 3.55 8.30
N ALA A 206 3.55 4.56 7.46
CA ALA A 206 3.60 5.93 7.89
C ALA A 206 2.19 6.39 8.29
N GLU A 207 2.11 7.26 9.28
CA GLU A 207 0.88 8.00 9.53
C GLU A 207 0.60 8.97 8.40
N SER A 208 -0.68 9.27 8.19
CA SER A 208 -1.06 10.28 7.20
C SER A 208 -0.70 11.67 7.72
N MET A 209 0.25 12.31 7.10
CA MET A 209 0.66 13.69 7.41
C MET A 209 -0.10 14.74 6.58
N TYR A 210 -1.19 14.36 5.92
CA TYR A 210 -1.87 15.25 4.99
C TYR A 210 -2.42 16.52 5.65
N MET A 211 -2.96 16.40 6.88
CA MET A 211 -3.48 17.55 7.61
C MET A 211 -2.37 18.49 8.08
N GLU A 212 -1.27 17.93 8.54
CA GLU A 212 -0.07 18.68 8.94
C GLU A 212 0.51 19.45 7.76
N LEU A 213 0.59 18.80 6.60
CA LEU A 213 1.04 19.43 5.36
C LEU A 213 0.13 20.56 4.89
N LEU A 214 -1.20 20.41 5.07
CA LEU A 214 -2.16 21.47 4.73
C LEU A 214 -2.07 22.68 5.66
N GLN A 215 -1.71 22.47 6.92
CA GLN A 215 -1.55 23.53 7.90
C GLN A 215 -0.18 24.21 7.80
N HIS A 216 0.74 23.63 7.05
CA HIS A 216 2.10 24.18 6.95
C HIS A 216 2.13 25.47 6.14
N ALA A 217 3.06 26.37 6.53
CA ALA A 217 3.17 27.65 5.88
C ALA A 217 3.63 27.52 4.42
N VAL A 218 2.97 28.24 3.51
CA VAL A 218 3.18 28.13 2.05
C VAL A 218 4.54 28.62 1.57
N ASP A 219 5.26 29.34 2.40
CA ASP A 219 6.60 29.88 2.14
C ASP A 219 7.73 29.04 2.76
N VAL A 220 7.38 27.93 3.42
CA VAL A 220 8.34 26.96 3.98
C VAL A 220 8.39 25.72 3.09
N ASP A 221 9.58 25.35 2.65
CA ASP A 221 9.78 24.18 1.80
C ASP A 221 9.54 22.88 2.58
N MET A 222 8.49 22.16 2.21
CA MET A 222 8.11 20.90 2.85
C MET A 222 9.05 19.74 2.49
N SER A 223 9.82 19.84 1.42
CA SER A 223 10.81 18.81 1.08
C SER A 223 11.88 18.70 2.17
N SER A 224 12.19 19.79 2.85
CA SER A 224 13.10 19.81 4.00
C SER A 224 12.55 19.05 5.22
N MET A 225 11.25 18.83 5.29
CA MET A 225 10.59 18.06 6.35
C MET A 225 10.54 16.57 6.05
N SER A 226 10.96 16.15 4.90
CA SER A 226 11.00 14.73 4.52
C SER A 226 12.09 13.93 5.24
N ASP A 227 13.05 14.61 5.87
CA ASP A 227 14.13 14.00 6.66
C ASP A 227 13.74 14.02 8.15
N TYR A 228 13.17 12.92 8.63
CA TYR A 228 12.77 12.76 10.04
C TYR A 228 13.69 11.83 10.81
N ASN A 229 14.93 11.73 10.47
CA ASN A 229 15.90 10.92 11.22
C ASN A 229 16.46 11.71 12.42
#